data_2a586405cb945ab8a30b29afa84556b5
#
_entry.id   2a586405cb945ab8a30b29afa84556b5
#
_cell.length_a   1.000
_cell.length_b   1.000
_cell.length_c   1.000
_cell.angle_alpha   90.00
_cell.angle_beta   90.00
_cell.angle_gamma   90.00
#
_symmetry.space_group_name_H-M   'P 1'
#
loop_
_entity.id
_entity.type
_entity.pdbx_description
1 polymer ?
#
loop_
_entity_poly.entity_id
_entity_poly.type
_entity_poly.pdbx_seq_one_letter_code
_entity_poly.pdbx_strand_id
1 'polypeptide(L)' 'MKHSERILKIIEERKITGYKLAKETGISESLFSKWREKPSSKIASQNLELIADYLDCSVDYLLGRTDNPEVNK' A
#
# COMPACT_ATOMS: atom_id res chain seq x y z
N MET A 1 4.65 13.05 4.71
CA MET A 1 3.66 12.34 3.90
C MET A 1 3.12 11.14 4.64
N LYS A 2 1.85 10.87 4.49
CA LYS A 2 1.17 9.80 5.20
C LYS A 2 1.14 8.55 4.32
N HIS A 3 1.93 7.55 4.69
CA HIS A 3 2.11 6.34 3.88
C HIS A 3 0.81 5.60 3.60
N SER A 4 0.02 5.38 4.65
CA SER A 4 -1.22 4.63 4.49
C SER A 4 -2.25 5.36 3.65
N GLU A 5 -2.28 6.68 3.73
CA GLU A 5 -3.19 7.50 2.93
C GLU A 5 -2.90 7.33 1.43
N ARG A 6 -1.63 7.36 1.06
CA ARG A 6 -1.22 7.19 -0.33
C ARG A 6 -1.60 5.80 -0.84
N ILE A 7 -1.31 4.78 -0.05
CA ILE A 7 -1.58 3.39 -0.41
C ILE A 7 -3.09 3.15 -0.54
N LEU A 8 -3.86 3.65 0.41
CA LEU A 8 -5.31 3.50 0.37
C LEU A 8 -5.91 4.17 -0.87
N LYS A 9 -5.37 5.31 -1.26
CA LYS A 9 -5.81 6.00 -2.46
C LYS A 9 -5.54 5.17 -3.71
N ILE A 10 -4.35 4.58 -3.81
CA ILE A 10 -3.98 3.74 -4.95
C ILE A 10 -4.88 2.52 -5.03
N ILE A 11 -5.13 1.88 -3.89
CA ILE A 11 -5.99 0.71 -3.80
C ILE A 11 -7.41 1.06 -4.27
N GLU A 12 -7.92 2.20 -3.83
CA GLU A 12 -9.25 2.66 -4.20
C GLU A 12 -9.34 2.96 -5.70
N GLU A 13 -8.33 3.60 -6.25
CA GLU A 13 -8.29 3.91 -7.68
C GLU A 13 -8.28 2.65 -8.54
N ARG A 14 -7.63 1.59 -8.05
CA ARG A 14 -7.56 0.31 -8.76
C ARG A 14 -8.73 -0.61 -8.43
N LYS A 15 -9.65 -0.15 -7.57
CA LYS A 15 -10.83 -0.91 -7.16
C LYS A 15 -10.48 -2.24 -6.51
N ILE A 16 -9.41 -2.25 -5.72
CA ILE A 16 -8.97 -3.43 -5.00
C ILE A 16 -9.62 -3.42 -3.62
N THR A 17 -10.24 -4.54 -3.22
CA THR A 17 -10.83 -4.64 -1.89
C THR A 17 -9.75 -4.96 -0.86
N GLY A 18 -10.01 -4.57 0.40
CA GLY A 18 -9.11 -4.91 1.50
C GLY A 18 -8.98 -6.43 1.66
N TYR A 19 -10.07 -7.15 1.45
CA TYR A 19 -10.07 -8.60 1.51
C TYR A 19 -9.10 -9.21 0.49
N LYS A 20 -9.20 -8.77 -0.76
CA LYS A 20 -8.37 -9.29 -1.82
C LYS A 20 -6.90 -8.93 -1.59
N LEU A 21 -6.65 -7.70 -1.17
CA LEU A 21 -5.28 -7.26 -0.88
C LEU A 21 -4.68 -8.08 0.25
N ALA A 22 -5.43 -8.32 1.31
CA ALA A 22 -4.98 -9.13 2.43
C ALA A 22 -4.68 -10.55 1.99
N LYS A 23 -5.56 -11.14 1.19
CA LYS A 23 -5.40 -12.50 0.71
C LYS A 23 -4.16 -12.66 -0.17
N GLU A 24 -3.95 -11.72 -1.08
CA GLU A 24 -2.84 -11.81 -2.03
C GLU A 24 -1.49 -11.45 -1.42
N THR A 25 -1.46 -10.52 -0.46
CA THR A 25 -0.22 -10.09 0.17
C THR A 25 0.10 -10.85 1.44
N GLY A 26 -0.89 -11.51 2.03
CA GLY A 26 -0.71 -12.16 3.33
C GLY A 26 -0.78 -11.21 4.51
N ILE A 27 -1.08 -9.94 4.26
CA ILE A 27 -1.22 -8.95 5.34
C ILE A 27 -2.63 -9.03 5.91
N SER A 28 -2.75 -8.91 7.23
CA SER A 28 -4.03 -9.01 7.91
C SER A 28 -5.01 -7.90 7.51
N GLU A 29 -6.28 -8.25 7.32
CA GLU A 29 -7.32 -7.26 7.08
C GLU A 29 -7.43 -6.25 8.22
N SER A 30 -7.13 -6.68 9.45
CA SER A 30 -7.14 -5.81 10.61
C SER A 30 -6.19 -4.63 10.44
N LEU A 31 -5.04 -4.87 9.84
CA LEU A 31 -4.08 -3.80 9.58
C LEU A 31 -4.62 -2.80 8.58
N PHE A 32 -5.30 -3.27 7.55
CA PHE A 32 -5.89 -2.35 6.56
C PHE A 32 -6.98 -1.50 7.18
N SER A 33 -7.80 -2.09 8.05
CA SER A 33 -8.81 -1.33 8.78
C SER A 33 -8.18 -0.27 9.66
N LYS A 34 -7.09 -0.61 10.34
CA LYS A 34 -6.35 0.33 11.18
C LYS A 34 -5.79 1.49 10.36
N TRP A 35 -5.27 1.21 9.19
CA TRP A 35 -4.73 2.25 8.31
C TRP A 35 -5.82 3.18 7.80
N ARG A 36 -7.03 2.66 7.56
CA ARG A 36 -8.17 3.50 7.17
C ARG A 36 -8.59 4.43 8.31
N GLU A 37 -8.57 3.93 9.53
CA GLU A 37 -8.92 4.74 10.70
C GLU A 37 -7.88 5.82 10.96
N LYS A 38 -6.60 5.49 10.75
CA LYS A 38 -5.51 6.43 10.95
C LYS A 38 -4.64 6.51 9.69
N PRO A 39 -5.02 7.37 8.73
CA PRO A 39 -4.26 7.50 7.49
C PRO A 39 -2.81 7.94 7.67
N SER A 40 -2.46 8.45 8.86
CA SER A 40 -1.08 8.84 9.16
C SER A 40 -0.25 7.71 9.74
N SER A 41 -0.79 6.49 9.85
CA SER A 41 -0.07 5.35 10.39
C SER A 41 1.14 5.02 9.54
N LYS A 42 2.23 4.65 10.22
CA LYS A 42 3.41 4.16 9.52
C LYS A 42 3.21 2.70 9.16
N ILE A 43 3.71 2.34 7.99
CA ILE A 43 3.64 0.96 7.51
C ILE A 43 5.04 0.38 7.52
N ALA A 44 5.19 -0.81 8.07
CA ALA A 44 6.48 -1.48 8.13
C ALA A 44 7.04 -1.71 6.72
N SER A 45 8.36 -1.60 6.57
CA SER A 45 9.02 -1.78 5.28
C SER A 45 8.64 -3.10 4.61
N GLN A 46 8.56 -4.16 5.40
CA GLN A 46 8.19 -5.47 4.90
C GLN A 46 6.80 -5.45 4.25
N ASN A 47 5.85 -4.78 4.89
CA ASN A 47 4.50 -4.67 4.34
C ASN A 47 4.47 -3.79 3.10
N LEU A 48 5.28 -2.73 3.09
CA LEU A 48 5.41 -1.87 1.90
C LEU A 48 5.91 -2.67 0.70
N GLU A 49 6.89 -3.53 0.92
CA GLU A 49 7.42 -4.38 -0.15
C GLU A 49 6.37 -5.34 -0.69
N LEU A 50 5.61 -5.96 0.20
CA LEU A 50 4.55 -6.89 -0.20
C LEU A 50 3.49 -6.18 -1.03
N ILE A 51 3.09 -4.99 -0.62
CA ILE A 51 2.08 -4.20 -1.33
C ILE A 51 2.63 -3.74 -2.68
N ALA A 52 3.88 -3.28 -2.70
CA ALA A 52 4.51 -2.83 -3.93
C ALA A 52 4.59 -3.95 -4.96
N ASP A 53 4.97 -5.15 -4.52
CA ASP A 53 5.03 -6.31 -5.40
C ASP A 53 3.66 -6.65 -5.96
N TYR A 54 2.64 -6.63 -5.10
CA TYR A 54 1.28 -6.94 -5.54
C TYR A 54 0.76 -5.92 -6.55
N LEU A 55 1.04 -4.63 -6.30
CA LEU A 55 0.57 -3.55 -7.17
C LEU A 55 1.50 -3.32 -8.38
N ASP A 56 2.60 -4.06 -8.43
CA ASP A 56 3.60 -3.94 -9.50
C ASP A 56 4.10 -2.49 -9.63
N CYS A 57 4.49 -1.92 -8.51
CA CYS A 57 5.02 -0.56 -8.47
C CYS A 57 6.17 -0.49 -7.46
N SER A 58 6.90 0.63 -7.48
CA SER A 58 8.04 0.80 -6.59
C SER A 58 7.57 1.24 -5.19
N VAL A 59 8.37 0.93 -4.18
CA VAL A 59 8.11 1.40 -2.82
C VAL A 59 8.17 2.92 -2.77
N ASP A 60 9.06 3.54 -3.54
CA ASP A 60 9.14 5.00 -3.61
C ASP A 60 7.84 5.62 -4.11
N TYR A 61 7.20 4.98 -5.07
CA TYR A 61 5.89 5.43 -5.55
C TYR A 61 4.84 5.35 -4.45
N LEU A 62 4.84 4.25 -3.68
CA LEU A 62 3.92 4.09 -2.55
C LEU A 62 4.15 5.14 -1.47
N LEU A 63 5.40 5.55 -1.28
CA LEU A 63 5.76 6.57 -0.29
C LEU A 63 5.56 7.99 -0.82
N GLY A 64 5.21 8.13 -2.09
CA GLY A 64 5.01 9.44 -2.69
C GLY A 64 6.30 10.18 -3.02
N ARG A 65 7.42 9.48 -3.06
CA ARG A 65 8.72 10.09 -3.40
C ARG A 65 8.91 10.29 -4.89
N THR A 66 8.13 9.60 -5.68
CA THR A 66 8.16 9.72 -7.13
C THR A 66 6.76 9.52 -7.69
N ASP A 67 6.49 10.12 -8.84
CA ASP A 67 5.23 9.92 -9.56
C ASP A 67 5.31 8.75 -10.53
N ASN A 68 6.49 8.17 -10.67
CA ASN A 68 6.71 7.05 -11.58
C ASN A 68 6.51 5.73 -10.84
N PRO A 69 5.50 4.93 -11.20
CA PRO A 69 5.23 3.67 -10.51
C PRO A 69 6.18 2.53 -10.89
N GLU A 70 7.02 2.73 -11.90
CA GLU A 70 7.91 1.68 -12.36
C GLU A 70 8.83 1.16 -11.26
N VAL A 71 8.99 -0.16 -11.23
CA VAL A 71 9.93 -0.80 -10.33
C VAL A 71 11.33 -0.46 -10.79
N ASN A 72 12.10 0.12 -9.89
CA ASN A 72 13.48 0.48 -10.18
C ASN A 72 14.37 -0.75 -9.96
N LYS A 73 14.86 -1.30 -11.03
CA LYS A 73 15.70 -2.49 -10.99
C LYS A 73 17.18 -2.13 -11.13
#